data_492153cf6086339bcec123cf42b484aa
#
_entry.id   492153cf6086339bcec123cf42b484aa
#
_cell.length_a   1.000
_cell.length_b   1.000
_cell.length_c   1.000
_cell.angle_alpha   90.00
_cell.angle_beta   90.00
_cell.angle_gamma   90.00
#
_symmetry.space_group_name_H-M   'P 1'
#
loop_
_entity.id
_entity.type
_entity.pdbx_description
1 polymer ?
#
loop_
_entity_poly.entity_id
_entity_poly.type
_entity_poly.pdbx_seq_one_letter_code
_entity_poly.pdbx_strand_id
1 'polypeptide(L)'
;MAAKVSIVLCTYNGAKYIKEQLDSILSQTYPLYEIIVQDDDSIDETVEILNEYATKNPLIKVYKNESEHGVNGNFLSAMQRATGDFVAISDQDDIWEPTKIEQQVHAIGNKMLCSGFSRPFSDDGSFAYFDKRHRNTHLLRMLFLCLPGHTLLFRRELIDMLPPLQHPIFTHSMYDAALCIIASAQESIVFIDEILVNFRRHADATTYSDYHKSLPSWHNAINNLWWGATHFGATRKKARLLFNSKLELLRYIKVASKVAKTAERVMELELKKGVLPFLELQYLFAKNYKHLFHTEGCGVLRLIRALLYPIMQLHMYAD
;
A
#
# COMPACT_ATOMS: atom_id res chain seq x y z
N MET A 1 10.36 17.11 -23.14
CA MET A 1 10.76 15.69 -23.16
C MET A 1 9.74 14.91 -22.34
N ALA A 2 9.46 13.66 -22.69
CA ALA A 2 8.64 12.79 -21.84
C ALA A 2 9.35 12.56 -20.51
N ALA A 3 8.60 12.47 -19.42
CA ALA A 3 9.16 12.18 -18.10
C ALA A 3 9.76 10.76 -18.06
N LYS A 4 10.88 10.60 -17.41
CA LYS A 4 11.55 9.30 -17.26
C LYS A 4 10.91 8.49 -16.17
N VAL A 5 10.47 7.27 -16.47
CA VAL A 5 9.85 6.34 -15.49
C VAL A 5 10.77 5.15 -15.28
N SER A 6 11.22 4.96 -14.04
CA SER A 6 11.88 3.74 -13.57
C SER A 6 10.85 2.77 -13.05
N ILE A 7 10.89 1.52 -13.49
CA ILE A 7 10.13 0.44 -12.88
C ILE A 7 11.01 -0.24 -11.85
N VAL A 8 10.48 -0.49 -10.66
CA VAL A 8 11.13 -1.26 -9.59
C VAL A 8 10.32 -2.54 -9.38
N LEU A 9 10.91 -3.65 -9.76
CA LEU A 9 10.36 -5.00 -9.65
C LEU A 9 11.21 -5.80 -8.66
N CYS A 10 10.61 -6.29 -7.58
CA CYS A 10 11.29 -7.15 -6.61
C CYS A 10 10.82 -8.60 -6.75
N THR A 11 11.76 -9.54 -6.64
CA THR A 11 11.50 -10.97 -6.82
C THR A 11 12.02 -11.80 -5.64
N TYR A 12 11.31 -12.89 -5.36
CA TYR A 12 11.72 -13.98 -4.50
C TYR A 12 10.91 -15.24 -4.85
N ASN A 13 11.58 -16.28 -5.41
CA ASN A 13 10.95 -17.53 -5.84
C ASN A 13 9.71 -17.29 -6.73
N GLY A 14 9.86 -16.46 -7.76
CA GLY A 14 8.79 -16.00 -8.64
C GLY A 14 8.74 -16.68 -10.01
N ALA A 15 9.51 -17.74 -10.27
CA ALA A 15 9.68 -18.36 -11.59
C ALA A 15 8.36 -18.67 -12.30
N LYS A 16 7.33 -19.01 -11.53
CA LYS A 16 6.00 -19.37 -12.05
C LYS A 16 5.30 -18.22 -12.79
N TYR A 17 5.47 -16.98 -12.34
CA TYR A 17 4.67 -15.83 -12.80
C TYR A 17 5.48 -14.73 -13.45
N ILE A 18 6.80 -14.66 -13.18
CA ILE A 18 7.64 -13.53 -13.53
C ILE A 18 7.66 -13.22 -15.03
N LYS A 19 7.50 -14.22 -15.90
CA LYS A 19 7.46 -14.02 -17.35
C LYS A 19 6.25 -13.17 -17.76
N GLU A 20 5.06 -13.52 -17.26
CA GLU A 20 3.83 -12.77 -17.55
C GLU A 20 3.93 -11.33 -17.04
N GLN A 21 4.49 -11.14 -15.84
CA GLN A 21 4.69 -9.82 -15.27
C GLN A 21 5.66 -8.99 -16.12
N LEU A 22 6.82 -9.52 -16.50
CA LEU A 22 7.78 -8.82 -17.35
C LEU A 22 7.18 -8.47 -18.71
N ASP A 23 6.45 -9.38 -19.33
CA ASP A 23 5.79 -9.14 -20.62
C ASP A 23 4.76 -8.02 -20.51
N SER A 24 3.99 -7.95 -19.42
CA SER A 24 3.03 -6.88 -19.16
C SER A 24 3.71 -5.52 -18.94
N ILE A 25 4.88 -5.49 -18.30
CA ILE A 25 5.68 -4.27 -18.14
C ILE A 25 6.25 -3.83 -19.49
N LEU A 26 6.80 -4.75 -20.27
CA LEU A 26 7.39 -4.44 -21.58
C LEU A 26 6.36 -4.00 -22.62
N SER A 27 5.08 -4.35 -22.42
CA SER A 27 3.96 -3.96 -23.31
C SER A 27 3.38 -2.58 -23.00
N GLN A 28 3.93 -1.82 -22.06
CA GLN A 28 3.41 -0.50 -21.71
C GLN A 28 3.45 0.47 -22.88
N THR A 29 2.35 1.23 -23.08
CA THR A 29 2.24 2.25 -24.14
C THR A 29 3.13 3.46 -23.88
N TYR A 30 3.45 3.75 -22.62
CA TYR A 30 4.38 4.81 -22.24
C TYR A 30 5.82 4.32 -22.33
N PRO A 31 6.76 5.09 -22.94
CA PRO A 31 8.16 4.69 -23.07
C PRO A 31 8.83 4.60 -21.69
N LEU A 32 9.26 3.41 -21.30
CA LEU A 32 9.98 3.18 -20.05
C LEU A 32 11.43 3.65 -20.16
N TYR A 33 11.97 4.16 -19.07
CA TYR A 33 13.35 4.62 -19.00
C TYR A 33 14.31 3.51 -18.57
N GLU A 34 13.94 2.74 -17.54
CA GLU A 34 14.67 1.58 -17.05
C GLU A 34 13.74 0.66 -16.25
N ILE A 35 14.11 -0.61 -16.14
CA ILE A 35 13.45 -1.63 -15.33
C ILE A 35 14.51 -2.21 -14.40
N ILE A 36 14.43 -1.84 -13.12
CA ILE A 36 15.28 -2.33 -12.05
C ILE A 36 14.61 -3.56 -11.48
N VAL A 37 15.23 -4.71 -11.66
CA VAL A 37 14.79 -5.96 -11.08
C VAL A 37 15.75 -6.35 -9.97
N GLN A 38 15.24 -6.55 -8.74
CA GLN A 38 16.09 -6.95 -7.63
C GLN A 38 15.57 -8.25 -7.02
N ASP A 39 16.45 -9.25 -6.97
CA ASP A 39 16.13 -10.59 -6.48
C ASP A 39 16.64 -10.80 -5.05
N ASP A 40 15.80 -11.37 -4.20
CA ASP A 40 16.04 -11.59 -2.76
C ASP A 40 16.53 -13.03 -2.45
N ASP A 41 17.53 -13.50 -3.21
CA ASP A 41 18.11 -14.84 -3.09
C ASP A 41 17.13 -15.97 -3.47
N SER A 42 16.48 -15.87 -4.62
CA SER A 42 15.66 -16.95 -5.17
C SER A 42 16.47 -18.23 -5.38
N ILE A 43 15.83 -19.35 -5.10
CA ILE A 43 16.42 -20.72 -5.24
C ILE A 43 15.76 -21.53 -6.36
N ASP A 44 14.74 -20.95 -7.02
CA ASP A 44 14.09 -21.50 -8.20
C ASP A 44 14.66 -20.88 -9.50
N GLU A 45 14.05 -21.10 -10.65
CA GLU A 45 14.49 -20.61 -11.96
C GLU A 45 14.31 -19.09 -12.15
N THR A 46 13.95 -18.32 -11.10
CA THR A 46 13.66 -16.87 -11.21
C THR A 46 14.84 -16.13 -11.82
N VAL A 47 16.06 -16.32 -11.27
CA VAL A 47 17.24 -15.55 -11.68
C VAL A 47 17.65 -15.90 -13.13
N GLU A 48 17.52 -17.15 -13.55
CA GLU A 48 17.77 -17.58 -14.93
C GLU A 48 16.81 -16.87 -15.90
N ILE A 49 15.53 -16.83 -15.57
CA ILE A 49 14.51 -16.15 -16.39
C ILE A 49 14.81 -14.64 -16.48
N LEU A 50 15.15 -14.00 -15.36
CA LEU A 50 15.48 -12.57 -15.33
C LEU A 50 16.68 -12.25 -16.23
N ASN A 51 17.73 -13.07 -16.20
CA ASN A 51 18.93 -12.90 -17.04
C ASN A 51 18.65 -13.10 -18.52
N GLU A 52 17.76 -14.05 -18.89
CA GLU A 52 17.30 -14.20 -20.26
C GLU A 52 16.60 -12.95 -20.79
N TYR A 53 15.71 -12.34 -19.98
CA TYR A 53 15.04 -11.08 -20.36
C TYR A 53 16.00 -9.91 -20.46
N ALA A 54 16.94 -9.77 -19.51
CA ALA A 54 17.95 -8.71 -19.54
C ALA A 54 18.88 -8.81 -20.76
N THR A 55 19.21 -10.02 -21.21
CA THR A 55 20.00 -10.23 -22.44
C THR A 55 19.26 -9.75 -23.69
N LYS A 56 17.92 -9.88 -23.72
CA LYS A 56 17.08 -9.48 -24.86
C LYS A 56 16.66 -8.01 -24.81
N ASN A 57 16.63 -7.40 -23.64
CA ASN A 57 16.15 -6.03 -23.45
C ASN A 57 17.09 -5.22 -22.53
N PRO A 58 17.83 -4.24 -23.07
CA PRO A 58 18.81 -3.44 -22.32
C PRO A 58 18.18 -2.50 -21.27
N LEU A 59 16.86 -2.32 -21.27
CA LEU A 59 16.17 -1.57 -20.20
C LEU A 59 16.15 -2.34 -18.88
N ILE A 60 16.25 -3.68 -18.92
CA ILE A 60 16.19 -4.54 -17.74
C ILE A 60 17.57 -4.64 -17.13
N LYS A 61 17.67 -4.25 -15.86
CA LYS A 61 18.89 -4.35 -15.06
C LYS A 61 18.60 -5.24 -13.85
N VAL A 62 19.25 -6.39 -13.80
CA VAL A 62 19.08 -7.38 -12.74
C VAL A 62 20.12 -7.18 -11.64
N TYR A 63 19.67 -7.13 -10.39
CA TYR A 63 20.49 -6.97 -9.22
C TYR A 63 20.16 -8.06 -8.19
N LYS A 64 21.15 -8.46 -7.42
CA LYS A 64 20.93 -9.23 -6.19
C LYS A 64 20.67 -8.26 -5.03
N ASN A 65 19.76 -8.62 -4.12
CA ASN A 65 19.61 -7.88 -2.88
C ASN A 65 20.83 -8.10 -1.98
N GLU A 66 21.56 -7.03 -1.69
CA GLU A 66 22.71 -6.98 -0.77
C GLU A 66 22.34 -6.30 0.57
N SER A 67 21.06 -5.93 0.74
CA SER A 67 20.52 -5.32 1.95
C SER A 67 19.88 -6.38 2.86
N GLU A 68 19.03 -5.95 3.80
CA GLU A 68 18.23 -6.88 4.59
C GLU A 68 17.25 -7.65 3.70
N HIS A 69 17.13 -8.96 3.91
CA HIS A 69 16.17 -9.79 3.19
C HIS A 69 14.72 -9.49 3.61
N GLY A 70 13.80 -9.86 2.75
CA GLY A 70 12.38 -9.65 2.91
C GLY A 70 11.87 -8.42 2.16
N VAL A 71 10.55 -8.29 2.11
CA VAL A 71 9.84 -7.32 1.26
C VAL A 71 10.35 -5.89 1.43
N ASN A 72 10.45 -5.39 2.67
CA ASN A 72 10.89 -4.02 2.91
C ASN A 72 12.35 -3.78 2.50
N GLY A 73 13.27 -4.66 2.87
CA GLY A 73 14.69 -4.52 2.53
C GLY A 73 14.91 -4.58 1.02
N ASN A 74 14.23 -5.51 0.35
CA ASN A 74 14.33 -5.67 -1.10
C ASN A 74 13.78 -4.44 -1.83
N PHE A 75 12.55 -4.01 -1.55
CA PHE A 75 11.97 -2.84 -2.22
C PHE A 75 12.68 -1.53 -1.89
N LEU A 76 13.01 -1.27 -0.62
CA LEU A 76 13.65 -0.02 -0.22
C LEU A 76 15.03 0.15 -0.86
N SER A 77 15.84 -0.92 -0.91
CA SER A 77 17.16 -0.86 -1.54
C SER A 77 17.06 -0.82 -3.07
N ALA A 78 16.11 -1.51 -3.68
CA ALA A 78 15.87 -1.44 -5.13
C ALA A 78 15.42 -0.03 -5.57
N MET A 79 14.52 0.62 -4.82
CA MET A 79 14.07 2.00 -5.10
C MET A 79 15.23 3.01 -5.12
N GLN A 80 16.26 2.84 -4.30
CA GLN A 80 17.44 3.72 -4.29
C GLN A 80 18.24 3.66 -5.59
N ARG A 81 18.08 2.61 -6.39
CA ARG A 81 18.74 2.46 -7.71
C ARG A 81 18.02 3.23 -8.82
N ALA A 82 16.76 3.64 -8.59
CA ALA A 82 15.95 4.34 -9.57
C ALA A 82 16.48 5.74 -9.86
N THR A 83 16.62 6.08 -11.16
CA THR A 83 17.18 7.34 -11.62
C THR A 83 16.21 8.18 -12.47
N GLY A 84 15.01 7.66 -12.74
CA GLY A 84 13.95 8.38 -13.45
C GLY A 84 13.28 9.48 -12.60
N ASP A 85 12.48 10.30 -13.25
CA ASP A 85 11.68 11.35 -12.59
C ASP A 85 10.58 10.74 -11.72
N PHE A 86 10.03 9.60 -12.17
CA PHE A 86 9.01 8.80 -11.49
C PHE A 86 9.49 7.37 -11.27
N VAL A 87 8.94 6.76 -10.24
CA VAL A 87 9.14 5.35 -9.91
C VAL A 87 7.79 4.66 -9.84
N ALA A 88 7.65 3.53 -10.53
CA ALA A 88 6.49 2.65 -10.43
C ALA A 88 6.90 1.31 -9.83
N ILE A 89 6.13 0.84 -8.88
CA ILE A 89 6.39 -0.42 -8.15
C ILE A 89 5.67 -1.58 -8.83
N SER A 90 6.35 -2.70 -8.89
CA SER A 90 5.82 -3.98 -9.41
C SER A 90 6.11 -5.12 -8.45
N ASP A 91 5.09 -5.90 -8.14
CA ASP A 91 5.24 -7.25 -7.59
C ASP A 91 5.55 -8.22 -8.74
N GLN A 92 5.99 -9.44 -8.44
CA GLN A 92 6.49 -10.41 -9.44
C GLN A 92 5.41 -11.25 -10.14
N ASP A 93 4.16 -11.18 -9.67
CA ASP A 93 3.11 -12.17 -9.90
C ASP A 93 1.79 -11.57 -10.42
N ASP A 94 1.80 -10.28 -10.76
CA ASP A 94 0.65 -9.55 -11.28
C ASP A 94 0.67 -9.46 -12.82
N ILE A 95 -0.34 -8.79 -13.38
CA ILE A 95 -0.38 -8.40 -14.81
C ILE A 95 -0.79 -6.94 -14.89
N TRP A 96 0.05 -6.09 -15.46
CA TRP A 96 -0.25 -4.68 -15.64
C TRP A 96 -1.16 -4.43 -16.85
N GLU A 97 -2.09 -3.49 -16.72
CA GLU A 97 -2.81 -2.98 -17.89
C GLU A 97 -1.86 -2.19 -18.79
N PRO A 98 -1.96 -2.33 -20.12
CA PRO A 98 -0.99 -1.75 -21.06
C PRO A 98 -0.83 -0.23 -20.94
N THR A 99 -1.85 0.48 -20.49
CA THR A 99 -1.89 1.95 -20.36
C THR A 99 -1.62 2.44 -18.93
N LYS A 100 -1.23 1.55 -18.01
CA LYS A 100 -1.02 1.90 -16.59
C LYS A 100 -0.10 3.11 -16.41
N ILE A 101 1.10 3.04 -16.96
CA ILE A 101 2.11 4.11 -16.79
C ILE A 101 1.66 5.40 -17.47
N GLU A 102 1.11 5.33 -18.67
CA GLU A 102 0.63 6.49 -19.42
C GLU A 102 -0.47 7.23 -18.63
N GLN A 103 -1.48 6.52 -18.14
CA GLN A 103 -2.57 7.08 -17.35
C GLN A 103 -2.05 7.74 -16.06
N GLN A 104 -1.15 7.07 -15.34
CA GLN A 104 -0.61 7.61 -14.10
C GLN A 104 0.27 8.85 -14.31
N VAL A 105 1.13 8.85 -15.33
CA VAL A 105 1.97 10.01 -15.67
C VAL A 105 1.12 11.22 -16.07
N HIS A 106 0.04 11.01 -16.82
CA HIS A 106 -0.88 12.10 -17.18
C HIS A 106 -1.66 12.64 -15.98
N ALA A 107 -2.05 11.77 -15.05
CA ALA A 107 -2.91 12.15 -13.93
C ALA A 107 -2.14 12.75 -12.74
N ILE A 108 -0.87 12.41 -12.54
CA ILE A 108 -0.12 12.79 -11.33
C ILE A 108 0.04 14.30 -11.17
N GLY A 109 0.12 15.05 -12.26
CA GLY A 109 0.27 16.52 -12.22
C GLY A 109 1.42 16.98 -11.31
N ASN A 110 1.10 17.81 -10.32
CA ASN A 110 2.05 18.28 -9.30
C ASN A 110 2.03 17.44 -8.01
N LYS A 111 1.29 16.33 -7.98
CA LYS A 111 1.21 15.44 -6.82
C LYS A 111 2.45 14.54 -6.71
N MET A 112 2.70 14.05 -5.50
CA MET A 112 3.83 13.17 -5.19
C MET A 112 3.57 11.72 -5.58
N LEU A 113 2.30 11.26 -5.51
CA LEU A 113 1.92 9.87 -5.69
C LEU A 113 0.61 9.75 -6.46
N CYS A 114 0.57 8.82 -7.41
CA CYS A 114 -0.62 8.41 -8.16
C CYS A 114 -0.88 6.92 -7.94
N SER A 115 -2.14 6.56 -7.76
CA SER A 115 -2.61 5.17 -7.70
C SER A 115 -3.96 5.04 -8.41
N GLY A 116 -4.40 3.81 -8.61
CA GLY A 116 -5.70 3.48 -9.18
C GLY A 116 -6.18 2.12 -8.71
N PHE A 117 -7.16 1.54 -9.40
CA PHE A 117 -7.70 0.25 -9.02
C PHE A 117 -6.75 -0.91 -9.33
N SER A 118 -6.79 -1.91 -8.45
CA SER A 118 -6.23 -3.23 -8.64
C SER A 118 -7.38 -4.23 -8.68
N ARG A 119 -7.53 -4.95 -9.78
CA ARG A 119 -8.58 -5.94 -9.98
C ARG A 119 -8.05 -7.33 -9.62
N PRO A 120 -8.54 -7.96 -8.55
CA PRO A 120 -8.09 -9.29 -8.17
C PRO A 120 -8.60 -10.35 -9.15
N PHE A 121 -7.76 -11.35 -9.41
CA PHE A 121 -8.12 -12.56 -10.15
C PHE A 121 -7.37 -13.77 -9.59
N SER A 122 -7.83 -14.97 -9.92
CA SER A 122 -7.14 -16.23 -9.66
C SER A 122 -7.11 -17.09 -10.90
N ASP A 123 -6.09 -17.92 -11.05
CA ASP A 123 -5.92 -18.79 -12.24
C ASP A 123 -7.08 -19.80 -12.39
N ASP A 124 -7.71 -20.19 -11.28
CA ASP A 124 -8.86 -21.10 -11.24
C ASP A 124 -10.22 -20.39 -11.38
N GLY A 125 -10.24 -19.07 -11.52
CA GLY A 125 -11.46 -18.26 -11.61
C GLY A 125 -12.28 -18.17 -10.33
N SER A 126 -11.81 -18.68 -9.21
CA SER A 126 -12.53 -18.67 -7.92
C SER A 126 -12.70 -17.28 -7.32
N PHE A 127 -11.91 -16.31 -7.76
CA PHE A 127 -11.92 -14.95 -7.24
C PHE A 127 -12.40 -13.95 -8.31
N ALA A 128 -13.60 -13.41 -8.13
CA ALA A 128 -14.22 -12.48 -9.09
C ALA A 128 -14.70 -11.15 -8.47
N TYR A 129 -14.58 -10.97 -7.14
CA TYR A 129 -15.08 -9.75 -6.50
C TYR A 129 -14.11 -8.59 -6.68
N PHE A 130 -14.61 -7.50 -7.24
CA PHE A 130 -13.88 -6.26 -7.44
C PHE A 130 -14.60 -5.07 -6.80
N ASP A 131 -13.94 -4.41 -5.86
CA ASP A 131 -14.44 -3.21 -5.17
C ASP A 131 -14.11 -1.95 -5.99
N LYS A 132 -15.11 -1.42 -6.68
CA LYS A 132 -15.02 -0.22 -7.54
C LYS A 132 -15.20 1.11 -6.80
N ARG A 133 -15.30 1.10 -5.47
CA ARG A 133 -15.46 2.36 -4.73
C ARG A 133 -14.19 3.19 -4.80
N HIS A 134 -14.32 4.47 -5.17
CA HIS A 134 -13.20 5.41 -5.18
C HIS A 134 -12.48 5.42 -3.84
N ARG A 135 -11.15 5.36 -3.86
CA ARG A 135 -10.34 5.26 -2.64
C ARG A 135 -10.16 6.62 -2.00
N ASN A 136 -10.42 6.70 -0.71
CA ASN A 136 -10.13 7.88 0.07
C ASN A 136 -8.63 7.96 0.36
N THR A 137 -7.97 9.01 -0.11
CA THR A 137 -6.52 9.23 0.01
C THR A 137 -6.14 10.14 1.18
N HIS A 138 -7.10 10.50 2.03
CA HIS A 138 -6.84 11.35 3.20
C HIS A 138 -5.94 10.64 4.23
N LEU A 139 -5.05 11.38 4.89
CA LEU A 139 -4.07 10.85 5.84
C LEU A 139 -4.70 9.95 6.91
N LEU A 140 -5.83 10.33 7.50
CA LEU A 140 -6.52 9.51 8.50
C LEU A 140 -6.93 8.14 7.95
N ARG A 141 -7.23 8.04 6.64
CA ARG A 141 -7.52 6.76 6.02
C ARG A 141 -6.25 5.95 5.79
N MET A 142 -5.19 6.60 5.30
CA MET A 142 -3.90 5.95 5.01
C MET A 142 -3.24 5.36 6.27
N LEU A 143 -3.51 5.93 7.44
CA LEU A 143 -3.04 5.36 8.71
C LEU A 143 -3.64 3.97 9.02
N PHE A 144 -4.81 3.63 8.49
CA PHE A 144 -5.50 2.37 8.77
C PHE A 144 -5.55 1.42 7.58
N LEU A 145 -5.58 1.96 6.37
CA LEU A 145 -5.58 1.18 5.13
C LEU A 145 -4.91 2.00 4.03
N CYS A 146 -3.71 1.61 3.65
CA CYS A 146 -2.94 2.22 2.57
C CYS A 146 -3.42 1.75 1.18
N LEU A 147 -2.84 2.34 0.15
CA LEU A 147 -2.97 1.90 -1.24
C LEU A 147 -1.95 0.78 -1.50
N PRO A 148 -2.28 -0.23 -2.32
CA PRO A 148 -1.37 -1.34 -2.60
C PRO A 148 -0.12 -0.89 -3.36
N GLY A 149 1.04 -1.43 -2.99
CA GLY A 149 2.35 -1.09 -3.58
C GLY A 149 2.37 -1.21 -5.10
N HIS A 150 1.86 -2.32 -5.65
CA HIS A 150 1.83 -2.60 -7.09
C HIS A 150 1.01 -1.60 -7.93
N THR A 151 0.17 -0.78 -7.30
CA THR A 151 -0.57 0.28 -8.01
C THR A 151 0.13 1.62 -7.99
N LEU A 152 1.22 1.79 -7.24
CA LEU A 152 1.84 3.08 -7.03
C LEU A 152 2.74 3.52 -8.19
N LEU A 153 2.60 4.79 -8.58
CA LEU A 153 3.59 5.56 -9.30
C LEU A 153 3.81 6.85 -8.53
N PHE A 154 5.07 7.21 -8.27
CA PHE A 154 5.38 8.38 -7.46
C PHE A 154 6.63 9.11 -7.95
N ARG A 155 6.77 10.38 -7.56
CA ARG A 155 7.97 11.16 -7.84
C ARG A 155 9.15 10.57 -7.10
N ARG A 156 10.30 10.45 -7.75
CA ARG A 156 11.52 9.88 -7.17
C ARG A 156 11.90 10.56 -5.84
N GLU A 157 11.66 11.86 -5.72
CA GLU A 157 11.93 12.62 -4.49
C GLU A 157 11.20 12.10 -3.25
N LEU A 158 10.11 11.32 -3.40
CA LEU A 158 9.42 10.68 -2.28
C LEU A 158 10.32 9.62 -1.58
N ILE A 159 11.26 9.02 -2.31
CA ILE A 159 12.24 8.07 -1.75
C ILE A 159 13.14 8.78 -0.72
N ASP A 160 13.55 10.00 -1.01
CA ASP A 160 14.44 10.78 -0.15
C ASP A 160 13.75 11.20 1.17
N MET A 161 12.42 11.09 1.23
CA MET A 161 11.63 11.37 2.43
C MET A 161 11.37 10.14 3.31
N LEU A 162 11.70 8.95 2.82
CA LEU A 162 11.57 7.72 3.60
C LEU A 162 12.56 7.72 4.76
N PRO A 163 12.19 7.21 5.94
CA PRO A 163 13.14 6.97 7.00
C PRO A 163 14.08 5.81 6.66
N PRO A 164 15.20 5.67 7.37
CA PRO A 164 16.11 4.52 7.17
C PRO A 164 15.40 3.20 7.48
N LEU A 165 15.88 2.09 6.90
CA LEU A 165 15.28 0.76 6.99
C LEU A 165 15.06 0.29 8.45
N GLN A 166 15.92 0.73 9.38
CA GLN A 166 15.82 0.41 10.81
C GLN A 166 14.67 1.15 11.53
N HIS A 167 13.98 2.07 10.84
CA HIS A 167 12.84 2.77 11.46
C HIS A 167 11.69 1.78 11.76
N PRO A 168 11.04 1.88 12.95
CA PRO A 168 10.00 0.93 13.38
C PRO A 168 8.84 0.74 12.41
N ILE A 169 8.60 1.70 11.51
CA ILE A 169 7.54 1.56 10.48
C ILE A 169 7.79 0.32 9.60
N PHE A 170 9.03 0.02 9.25
CA PHE A 170 9.38 -1.11 8.40
C PHE A 170 9.43 -2.46 9.14
N THR A 171 9.43 -2.43 10.48
CA THR A 171 9.25 -3.65 11.29
C THR A 171 7.77 -4.05 11.41
N HIS A 172 6.85 -3.07 11.35
CA HIS A 172 5.43 -3.29 11.64
C HIS A 172 4.49 -2.97 10.48
N SER A 173 5.01 -2.49 9.37
CA SER A 173 4.29 -2.18 8.13
C SER A 173 5.18 -2.39 6.92
N MET A 174 4.58 -2.45 5.74
CA MET A 174 5.31 -2.48 4.48
C MET A 174 5.66 -1.06 3.99
N TYR A 175 6.62 -0.98 3.07
CA TYR A 175 7.12 0.26 2.46
C TYR A 175 6.01 1.12 1.83
N ASP A 176 4.98 0.49 1.25
CA ASP A 176 3.84 1.17 0.63
C ASP A 176 3.02 1.98 1.63
N ALA A 177 2.86 1.49 2.87
CA ALA A 177 2.23 2.24 3.94
C ALA A 177 3.03 3.50 4.29
N ALA A 178 4.36 3.44 4.33
CA ALA A 178 5.21 4.61 4.57
C ALA A 178 5.07 5.63 3.45
N LEU A 179 5.16 5.20 2.17
CA LEU A 179 4.97 6.07 0.99
C LEU A 179 3.59 6.76 1.01
N CYS A 180 2.53 6.00 1.28
CA CYS A 180 1.17 6.54 1.35
C CYS A 180 0.99 7.53 2.51
N ILE A 181 1.53 7.25 3.69
CA ILE A 181 1.44 8.16 4.85
C ILE A 181 2.19 9.46 4.56
N ILE A 182 3.42 9.39 4.02
CA ILE A 182 4.23 10.56 3.69
C ILE A 182 3.55 11.44 2.65
N ALA A 183 3.09 10.85 1.54
CA ALA A 183 2.42 11.58 0.47
C ALA A 183 1.06 12.16 0.93
N SER A 184 0.27 11.42 1.71
CA SER A 184 -1.02 11.90 2.21
C SER A 184 -0.89 12.97 3.30
N ALA A 185 0.19 12.96 4.10
CA ALA A 185 0.47 14.03 5.07
C ALA A 185 0.67 15.39 4.40
N GLN A 186 1.08 15.39 3.13
CA GLN A 186 1.25 16.57 2.27
C GLN A 186 0.05 16.81 1.35
N GLU A 187 -1.06 16.06 1.52
CA GLU A 187 -2.23 16.10 0.65
C GLU A 187 -1.87 15.89 -0.85
N SER A 188 -0.87 15.04 -1.08
CA SER A 188 -0.18 14.91 -2.38
C SER A 188 -0.37 13.54 -3.02
N ILE A 189 -1.57 12.95 -2.88
CA ILE A 189 -1.98 11.72 -3.57
C ILE A 189 -3.10 12.06 -4.57
N VAL A 190 -3.03 11.49 -5.76
CA VAL A 190 -4.14 11.40 -6.71
C VAL A 190 -4.52 9.93 -6.89
N PHE A 191 -5.82 9.63 -6.87
CA PHE A 191 -6.36 8.31 -7.19
C PHE A 191 -7.20 8.42 -8.46
N ILE A 192 -6.93 7.59 -9.44
CA ILE A 192 -7.67 7.54 -10.71
C ILE A 192 -8.60 6.33 -10.71
N ASP A 193 -9.80 6.50 -11.32
CA ASP A 193 -10.83 5.45 -11.37
C ASP A 193 -10.60 4.49 -12.55
N GLU A 194 -9.33 4.12 -12.77
CA GLU A 194 -8.88 3.21 -13.80
C GLU A 194 -8.32 1.93 -13.18
N ILE A 195 -8.54 0.79 -13.82
CA ILE A 195 -7.87 -0.45 -13.46
C ILE A 195 -6.45 -0.37 -14.00
N LEU A 196 -5.47 -0.46 -13.10
CA LEU A 196 -4.04 -0.35 -13.45
C LEU A 196 -3.36 -1.72 -13.46
N VAL A 197 -3.85 -2.62 -12.61
CA VAL A 197 -3.21 -3.91 -12.36
C VAL A 197 -4.28 -4.99 -12.22
N ASN A 198 -4.05 -6.13 -12.83
CA ASN A 198 -4.74 -7.37 -12.50
C ASN A 198 -3.89 -8.07 -11.44
N PHE A 199 -4.39 -8.09 -10.22
CA PHE A 199 -3.71 -8.60 -9.03
C PHE A 199 -3.97 -10.08 -8.85
N ARG A 200 -2.95 -10.91 -8.94
CA ARG A 200 -3.07 -12.37 -8.82
C ARG A 200 -3.24 -12.81 -7.37
N ARG A 201 -4.21 -13.70 -7.15
CA ARG A 201 -4.48 -14.32 -5.84
C ARG A 201 -4.06 -15.78 -5.90
N HIS A 202 -3.05 -16.15 -5.11
CA HIS A 202 -2.55 -17.51 -4.97
C HIS A 202 -2.03 -17.77 -3.55
N ALA A 203 -1.90 -19.03 -3.15
CA ALA A 203 -1.59 -19.43 -1.78
C ALA A 203 -0.19 -18.98 -1.31
N ASP A 204 0.75 -18.84 -2.24
CA ASP A 204 2.15 -18.49 -1.94
C ASP A 204 2.38 -16.97 -1.85
N ALA A 205 1.34 -16.14 -2.04
CA ALA A 205 1.48 -14.68 -1.95
C ALA A 205 1.69 -14.22 -0.51
N THR A 206 2.62 -13.27 -0.30
CA THR A 206 2.97 -12.72 1.02
C THR A 206 1.76 -12.19 1.81
N THR A 207 0.75 -11.66 1.10
CA THR A 207 -0.48 -11.10 1.69
C THR A 207 -1.69 -11.99 1.46
N TYR A 208 -1.47 -13.29 1.19
CA TYR A 208 -2.59 -14.21 1.02
C TYR A 208 -3.36 -14.35 2.33
N SER A 209 -4.61 -13.93 2.30
CA SER A 209 -5.59 -14.28 3.31
C SER A 209 -6.70 -15.05 2.61
N ASP A 210 -7.18 -16.13 3.24
CA ASP A 210 -8.39 -16.87 2.85
C ASP A 210 -9.65 -16.01 2.90
N TYR A 211 -9.53 -14.77 2.44
CA TYR A 211 -10.67 -13.89 2.29
C TYR A 211 -11.59 -14.44 1.18
N HIS A 212 -12.15 -15.62 1.49
CA HIS A 212 -13.40 -15.99 0.88
C HIS A 212 -14.40 -14.95 1.36
N LYS A 213 -14.43 -13.79 0.62
CA LYS A 213 -15.56 -13.42 0.50
C LYS A 213 -16.52 -12.78 1.24
N SER A 214 -16.28 -12.00 2.00
CA SER A 214 -17.43 -11.26 2.45
C SER A 214 -17.54 -9.96 1.68
N LEU A 215 -18.49 -9.94 0.77
CA LEU A 215 -19.06 -8.68 0.31
C LEU A 215 -19.27 -7.76 1.51
N PRO A 216 -18.91 -6.46 1.43
CA PRO A 216 -19.22 -5.50 2.48
C PRO A 216 -20.70 -5.58 2.82
N SER A 217 -21.04 -6.10 3.99
CA SER A 217 -22.41 -6.28 4.44
C SER A 217 -22.56 -5.75 5.85
N TRP A 218 -23.78 -5.43 6.24
CA TRP A 218 -24.08 -5.03 7.61
C TRP A 218 -23.82 -6.17 8.62
N HIS A 219 -23.96 -7.44 8.22
CA HIS A 219 -23.59 -8.60 9.02
C HIS A 219 -22.11 -8.58 9.37
N ASN A 220 -21.24 -8.31 8.40
CA ASN A 220 -19.81 -8.21 8.65
C ASN A 220 -19.47 -7.04 9.58
N ALA A 221 -20.16 -5.92 9.44
CA ALA A 221 -19.97 -4.79 10.34
C ALA A 221 -20.32 -5.16 11.81
N ILE A 222 -21.39 -5.90 12.02
CA ILE A 222 -21.79 -6.41 13.35
C ILE A 222 -20.77 -7.44 13.85
N ASN A 223 -20.37 -8.39 13.01
CA ASN A 223 -19.38 -9.40 13.38
C ASN A 223 -18.05 -8.77 13.77
N ASN A 224 -17.57 -7.79 13.01
CA ASN A 224 -16.33 -7.07 13.30
C ASN A 224 -16.44 -6.26 14.60
N LEU A 225 -17.59 -5.65 14.87
CA LEU A 225 -17.85 -4.94 16.13
C LEU A 225 -17.86 -5.91 17.32
N TRP A 226 -18.57 -7.02 17.19
CA TRP A 226 -18.62 -8.05 18.24
C TRP A 226 -17.25 -8.66 18.52
N TRP A 227 -16.53 -9.01 17.45
CA TRP A 227 -15.17 -9.54 17.55
C TRP A 227 -14.24 -8.53 18.24
N GLY A 228 -14.25 -7.27 17.77
CA GLY A 228 -13.45 -6.20 18.34
C GLY A 228 -13.76 -5.91 19.80
N ALA A 229 -15.04 -5.99 20.21
CA ALA A 229 -15.45 -5.78 21.58
C ALA A 229 -14.97 -6.93 22.50
N THR A 230 -15.09 -8.17 22.06
CA THR A 230 -14.70 -9.36 22.85
C THR A 230 -13.17 -9.53 22.95
N HIS A 231 -12.40 -9.05 21.95
CA HIS A 231 -10.92 -9.14 21.91
C HIS A 231 -10.21 -7.81 22.16
N PHE A 232 -10.93 -6.79 22.61
CA PHE A 232 -10.46 -5.39 22.69
C PHE A 232 -9.09 -5.24 23.38
N GLY A 233 -8.94 -5.79 24.57
CA GLY A 233 -7.70 -5.60 25.35
C GLY A 233 -6.48 -6.28 24.74
N ALA A 234 -6.64 -7.51 24.27
CA ALA A 234 -5.56 -8.32 23.71
C ALA A 234 -5.09 -7.75 22.37
N THR A 235 -6.03 -7.49 21.45
CA THR A 235 -5.72 -7.01 20.11
C THR A 235 -5.17 -5.59 20.12
N ARG A 236 -5.73 -4.71 20.95
CA ARG A 236 -5.17 -3.36 21.10
C ARG A 236 -3.76 -3.37 21.66
N LYS A 237 -3.40 -4.35 22.49
CA LYS A 237 -2.01 -4.52 22.95
C LYS A 237 -1.09 -4.90 21.80
N LYS A 238 -1.50 -5.82 20.91
CA LYS A 238 -0.74 -6.19 19.70
C LYS A 238 -0.58 -4.98 18.74
N ALA A 239 -1.68 -4.28 18.45
CA ALA A 239 -1.70 -3.14 17.53
C ALA A 239 -0.88 -1.93 18.02
N ARG A 240 -0.48 -1.87 19.31
CA ARG A 240 0.28 -0.74 19.86
C ARG A 240 1.62 -0.51 19.17
N LEU A 241 2.33 -1.57 18.83
CA LEU A 241 3.63 -1.43 18.14
C LEU A 241 3.45 -0.81 16.75
N LEU A 242 2.41 -1.25 16.03
CA LEU A 242 2.05 -0.69 14.73
C LEU A 242 1.62 0.79 14.86
N PHE A 243 0.77 1.15 15.82
CA PHE A 243 0.35 2.54 16.01
C PHE A 243 1.51 3.44 16.45
N ASN A 244 2.42 2.91 17.30
CA ASN A 244 3.62 3.63 17.68
C ASN A 244 4.54 3.89 16.49
N SER A 245 4.77 2.90 15.64
CA SER A 245 5.62 3.06 14.45
C SER A 245 5.06 4.10 13.48
N LYS A 246 3.74 4.17 13.32
CA LYS A 246 3.07 5.22 12.51
C LYS A 246 3.19 6.61 13.16
N LEU A 247 3.08 6.69 14.49
CA LEU A 247 3.29 7.95 15.22
C LEU A 247 4.74 8.45 15.05
N GLU A 248 5.71 7.56 15.17
CA GLU A 248 7.12 7.88 14.95
C GLU A 248 7.38 8.35 13.52
N LEU A 249 6.76 7.71 12.50
CA LEU A 249 6.84 8.17 11.12
C LEU A 249 6.24 9.57 10.95
N LEU A 250 5.05 9.84 11.50
CA LEU A 250 4.43 11.18 11.45
C LEU A 250 5.35 12.26 12.05
N ARG A 251 6.03 11.95 13.16
CA ARG A 251 7.00 12.85 13.81
C ARG A 251 8.29 12.99 13.00
N TYR A 252 8.72 11.94 12.32
CA TYR A 252 9.90 11.95 11.46
C TYR A 252 9.73 12.92 10.29
N ILE A 253 8.59 12.87 9.60
CA ILE A 253 8.33 13.71 8.41
C ILE A 253 8.08 15.18 8.70
N LYS A 254 7.82 15.56 9.96
CA LYS A 254 7.70 16.95 10.46
C LYS A 254 6.73 17.85 9.67
N VAL A 255 5.64 17.28 9.14
CA VAL A 255 4.63 18.06 8.39
C VAL A 255 3.76 18.86 9.37
N ALA A 256 3.83 20.17 9.32
CA ALA A 256 3.11 21.07 10.24
C ALA A 256 1.67 21.40 9.78
N SER A 257 0.94 20.45 9.14
CA SER A 257 -0.44 20.67 8.73
C SER A 257 -1.43 20.37 9.86
N LYS A 258 -2.64 20.94 9.78
CA LYS A 258 -3.72 20.60 10.71
C LYS A 258 -4.10 19.12 10.63
N VAL A 259 -4.01 18.55 9.44
CA VAL A 259 -4.30 17.12 9.18
C VAL A 259 -3.26 16.24 9.87
N ALA A 260 -1.97 16.56 9.72
CA ALA A 260 -0.88 15.84 10.38
C ALA A 260 -1.00 15.89 11.91
N LYS A 261 -1.27 17.05 12.49
CA LYS A 261 -1.51 17.20 13.94
C LYS A 261 -2.69 16.36 14.43
N THR A 262 -3.77 16.28 13.65
CA THR A 262 -4.93 15.43 13.97
C THR A 262 -4.55 13.95 13.90
N ALA A 263 -3.77 13.56 12.91
CA ALA A 263 -3.28 12.20 12.72
C ALA A 263 -2.36 11.76 13.87
N GLU A 264 -1.41 12.60 14.26
CA GLU A 264 -0.56 12.38 15.44
C GLU A 264 -1.40 12.20 16.70
N ARG A 265 -2.38 13.09 16.93
CA ARG A 265 -3.26 12.99 18.11
C ARG A 265 -4.06 11.69 18.10
N VAL A 266 -4.57 11.25 16.95
CA VAL A 266 -5.27 9.96 16.82
C VAL A 266 -4.33 8.80 17.21
N MET A 267 -3.10 8.78 16.69
CA MET A 267 -2.13 7.73 17.02
C MET A 267 -1.74 7.76 18.52
N GLU A 268 -1.55 8.93 19.11
CA GLU A 268 -1.31 9.08 20.54
C GLU A 268 -2.44 8.51 21.39
N LEU A 269 -3.70 8.74 20.99
CA LEU A 269 -4.88 8.25 21.72
C LEU A 269 -5.05 6.74 21.57
N GLU A 270 -4.68 6.16 20.43
CA GLU A 270 -4.63 4.71 20.26
C GLU A 270 -3.63 4.04 21.22
N LEU A 271 -2.57 4.74 21.59
CA LEU A 271 -1.57 4.26 22.54
C LEU A 271 -1.98 4.42 24.02
N LYS A 272 -2.90 5.33 24.32
CA LYS A 272 -3.34 5.63 25.69
C LYS A 272 -4.37 4.63 26.20
N LYS A 273 -4.33 4.38 27.51
CA LYS A 273 -5.36 3.60 28.23
C LYS A 273 -6.31 4.57 28.95
N GLY A 274 -7.52 4.09 29.20
CA GLY A 274 -8.53 4.80 30.00
C GLY A 274 -9.72 5.31 29.21
N VAL A 275 -10.78 5.68 29.92
CA VAL A 275 -12.07 6.06 29.30
C VAL A 275 -11.96 7.43 28.61
N LEU A 276 -11.34 8.41 29.23
CA LEU A 276 -11.25 9.77 28.65
C LEU A 276 -10.50 9.80 27.33
N PRO A 277 -9.29 9.18 27.19
CA PRO A 277 -8.63 9.07 25.89
C PRO A 277 -9.45 8.33 24.84
N PHE A 278 -10.20 7.31 25.25
CA PHE A 278 -11.06 6.57 24.32
C PHE A 278 -12.23 7.43 23.81
N LEU A 279 -12.89 8.18 24.68
CA LEU A 279 -13.95 9.13 24.28
C LEU A 279 -13.43 10.25 23.38
N GLU A 280 -12.24 10.76 23.65
CA GLU A 280 -11.59 11.75 22.78
C GLU A 280 -11.29 11.15 21.38
N LEU A 281 -10.81 9.92 21.33
CA LEU A 281 -10.58 9.19 20.08
C LEU A 281 -11.87 9.03 19.27
N GLN A 282 -12.96 8.60 19.92
CA GLN A 282 -14.29 8.50 19.30
C GLN A 282 -14.76 9.85 18.76
N TYR A 283 -14.58 10.92 19.53
CA TYR A 283 -14.91 12.27 19.10
C TYR A 283 -14.12 12.69 17.86
N LEU A 284 -12.81 12.44 17.83
CA LEU A 284 -11.97 12.77 16.68
C LEU A 284 -12.38 11.99 15.43
N PHE A 285 -12.70 10.71 15.57
CA PHE A 285 -13.21 9.92 14.44
C PHE A 285 -14.57 10.41 13.97
N ALA A 286 -15.50 10.70 14.89
CA ALA A 286 -16.79 11.27 14.55
C ALA A 286 -16.67 12.60 13.82
N LYS A 287 -15.80 13.51 14.30
CA LYS A 287 -15.54 14.80 13.68
C LYS A 287 -14.97 14.68 12.27
N ASN A 288 -14.18 13.64 12.00
CA ASN A 288 -13.51 13.40 10.74
C ASN A 288 -14.11 12.22 9.95
N TYR A 289 -15.37 11.86 10.17
CA TYR A 289 -16.01 10.65 9.62
C TYR A 289 -15.96 10.57 8.08
N LYS A 290 -15.94 11.73 7.39
CA LYS A 290 -15.83 11.80 5.92
C LYS A 290 -14.46 11.35 5.40
N HIS A 291 -13.44 11.40 6.25
CA HIS A 291 -12.04 11.15 5.92
C HIS A 291 -11.56 9.75 6.33
N LEU A 292 -12.41 8.95 6.99
CA LEU A 292 -12.04 7.62 7.49
C LEU A 292 -12.39 6.48 6.54
N PHE A 293 -13.42 6.67 5.70
CA PHE A 293 -13.98 5.61 4.88
C PHE A 293 -14.00 5.98 3.40
N HIS A 294 -14.14 4.97 2.55
CA HIS A 294 -14.52 5.19 1.16
C HIS A 294 -15.92 5.81 1.10
N THR A 295 -16.14 6.65 0.11
CA THR A 295 -17.10 7.77 0.13
C THR A 295 -18.59 7.43 0.10
N GLU A 296 -18.99 6.19 -0.05
CA GLU A 296 -20.40 5.84 -0.26
C GLU A 296 -21.15 5.52 1.03
N GLY A 297 -22.38 5.98 1.12
CA GLY A 297 -23.31 5.67 2.20
C GLY A 297 -23.95 6.91 2.85
N CYS A 298 -25.05 6.68 3.57
CA CYS A 298 -25.77 7.70 4.35
C CYS A 298 -24.84 8.35 5.39
N GLY A 299 -24.86 9.68 5.48
CA GLY A 299 -24.02 10.44 6.41
C GLY A 299 -24.15 10.01 7.86
N VAL A 300 -25.38 9.66 8.30
CA VAL A 300 -25.64 9.16 9.67
C VAL A 300 -24.97 7.81 9.91
N LEU A 301 -25.07 6.88 8.96
CA LEU A 301 -24.42 5.56 9.08
C LEU A 301 -22.90 5.68 9.11
N ARG A 302 -22.32 6.60 8.34
CA ARG A 302 -20.87 6.89 8.38
C ARG A 302 -20.45 7.45 9.72
N LEU A 303 -21.25 8.33 10.32
CA LEU A 303 -20.99 8.89 11.65
C LEU A 303 -21.02 7.81 12.73
N ILE A 304 -22.05 6.96 12.74
CA ILE A 304 -22.16 5.82 13.68
C ILE A 304 -20.96 4.89 13.51
N ARG A 305 -20.60 4.56 12.28
CA ARG A 305 -19.43 3.73 11.98
C ARG A 305 -18.13 4.37 12.47
N ALA A 306 -17.99 5.69 12.35
CA ALA A 306 -16.82 6.39 12.85
C ALA A 306 -16.71 6.36 14.38
N LEU A 307 -17.82 6.50 15.11
CA LEU A 307 -17.87 6.35 16.56
C LEU A 307 -17.47 4.94 17.02
N LEU A 308 -17.84 3.92 16.26
CA LEU A 308 -17.53 2.52 16.56
C LEU A 308 -16.18 2.06 16.01
N TYR A 309 -15.53 2.89 15.17
CA TYR A 309 -14.31 2.50 14.45
C TYR A 309 -13.16 2.06 15.36
N PRO A 310 -12.89 2.69 16.52
CA PRO A 310 -11.84 2.23 17.43
C PRO A 310 -11.98 0.77 17.91
N ILE A 311 -13.19 0.22 17.84
CA ILE A 311 -13.47 -1.17 18.17
C ILE A 311 -13.48 -2.03 16.90
N MET A 312 -14.20 -1.58 15.87
CA MET A 312 -14.39 -2.34 14.64
C MET A 312 -13.10 -2.62 13.88
N GLN A 313 -12.15 -1.67 13.88
CA GLN A 313 -10.86 -1.85 13.19
C GLN A 313 -9.98 -2.95 13.79
N LEU A 314 -10.21 -3.33 15.05
CA LEU A 314 -9.34 -4.28 15.75
C LEU A 314 -9.28 -5.65 15.08
N HIS A 315 -10.34 -6.07 14.37
CA HIS A 315 -10.32 -7.32 13.62
C HIS A 315 -9.23 -7.38 12.53
N MET A 316 -8.75 -6.23 12.04
CA MET A 316 -7.65 -6.16 11.06
C MET A 316 -6.28 -6.51 11.68
N TYR A 317 -6.20 -6.61 12.99
CA TYR A 317 -4.96 -6.86 13.76
C TYR A 317 -5.08 -8.16 14.57
N ALA A 318 -5.92 -9.09 14.11
CA ALA A 318 -6.24 -10.34 14.81
C ALA A 318 -5.04 -11.32 14.82
N ASP A 319 -4.26 -11.33 13.74
CA ASP A 319 -3.17 -12.27 13.48
C ASP A 319 -1.81 -11.73 13.88
#